data_513de831980652b793da833a5232e94c
#
_entry.id   513de831980652b793da833a5232e94c
#
_cell.length_a   1.000
_cell.length_b   1.000
_cell.length_c   1.000
_cell.angle_alpha   90.00
_cell.angle_beta   90.00
_cell.angle_gamma   90.00
#
_symmetry.space_group_name_H-M   'P 1'
#
loop_
_entity.id
_entity.type
_entity.pdbx_description
1 polymer ?
#
loop_
_entity_poly.entity_id
_entity_poly.type
_entity_poly.pdbx_seq_one_letter_code
_entity_poly.pdbx_strand_id
1 'polypeptide(L)'
;MNHSKTLILCSWLGLLALSGCGSVSTPVDGTHVYHADQQCPALLNLKIGETLELRLAENPATGYHWSVMQHPSIFKLETLYLHADTENAQHDSAQLNAAGEKIFRFRAVQVGEGLIHLKQARAGEPLPLAEWKCRVRVA
;
A
#
# COMPACT_ATOMS: atom_id res chain seq x y z
N MET A 1 -16.20 25.63 -71.38
CA MET A 1 -15.43 24.37 -71.24
C MET A 1 -14.17 24.70 -70.52
N ASN A 2 -14.09 24.46 -69.23
CA ASN A 2 -12.82 24.27 -68.50
C ASN A 2 -13.19 23.90 -67.07
N HIS A 3 -12.97 22.64 -66.77
CA HIS A 3 -13.19 22.11 -65.43
C HIS A 3 -11.95 22.38 -64.59
N SER A 4 -12.07 23.29 -63.61
CA SER A 4 -11.04 23.50 -62.64
C SER A 4 -11.29 22.56 -61.46
N LYS A 5 -10.40 21.57 -61.30
CA LYS A 5 -10.41 20.62 -60.17
C LYS A 5 -9.68 21.25 -58.98
N THR A 6 -10.44 21.63 -57.98
CA THR A 6 -9.89 22.11 -56.70
C THR A 6 -9.55 20.91 -55.81
N LEU A 7 -8.24 20.69 -55.59
CA LEU A 7 -7.71 19.73 -54.65
C LEU A 7 -7.78 20.31 -53.23
N ILE A 8 -8.62 19.71 -52.37
CA ILE A 8 -8.69 20.01 -50.94
C ILE A 8 -7.71 19.08 -50.25
N LEU A 9 -6.59 19.65 -49.78
CA LEU A 9 -5.68 18.95 -48.86
C LEU A 9 -6.27 18.99 -47.43
N CYS A 10 -6.79 17.86 -46.96
CA CYS A 10 -7.11 17.68 -45.55
C CYS A 10 -5.84 17.41 -44.76
N SER A 11 -5.36 18.42 -44.06
CA SER A 11 -4.27 18.28 -43.09
C SER A 11 -4.82 17.65 -41.80
N TRP A 12 -4.47 16.40 -41.55
CA TRP A 12 -4.78 15.71 -40.30
C TRP A 12 -3.70 16.04 -39.26
N LEU A 13 -3.99 16.98 -38.36
CA LEU A 13 -3.24 17.14 -37.13
C LEU A 13 -3.68 16.03 -36.15
N GLY A 14 -2.84 15.01 -35.99
CA GLY A 14 -3.00 14.00 -34.97
C GLY A 14 -2.70 14.58 -33.58
N LEU A 15 -3.74 14.74 -32.75
CA LEU A 15 -3.60 15.03 -31.31
C LEU A 15 -3.23 13.72 -30.62
N LEU A 16 -1.96 13.58 -30.20
CA LEU A 16 -1.52 12.53 -29.30
C LEU A 16 -1.99 12.89 -27.87
N ALA A 17 -3.12 12.33 -27.47
CA ALA A 17 -3.54 12.33 -26.07
C ALA A 17 -2.71 11.31 -25.30
N LEU A 18 -1.73 11.79 -24.50
CA LEU A 18 -1.08 10.97 -23.48
C LEU A 18 -2.08 10.73 -22.35
N SER A 19 -2.79 9.61 -22.41
CA SER A 19 -3.59 9.12 -21.30
C SER A 19 -2.65 8.55 -20.25
N GLY A 20 -2.24 9.36 -19.29
CA GLY A 20 -1.56 8.90 -18.09
C GLY A 20 -2.55 8.10 -17.23
N CYS A 21 -2.51 6.77 -17.30
CA CYS A 21 -3.20 5.91 -16.35
C CYS A 21 -2.51 6.00 -15.00
N GLY A 22 -2.90 6.95 -14.17
CA GLY A 22 -2.67 6.88 -12.74
C GLY A 22 -3.58 5.78 -12.18
N SER A 23 -2.99 4.67 -11.72
CA SER A 23 -3.72 3.63 -11.01
C SER A 23 -4.21 4.19 -9.68
N VAL A 24 -5.40 4.76 -9.65
CA VAL A 24 -6.11 5.09 -8.42
C VAL A 24 -6.68 3.76 -7.90
N SER A 25 -6.07 3.20 -6.86
CA SER A 25 -6.64 2.07 -6.14
C SER A 25 -7.93 2.54 -5.47
N THR A 26 -9.07 2.24 -6.07
CA THR A 26 -10.38 2.47 -5.43
C THR A 26 -10.50 1.52 -4.24
N PRO A 27 -10.82 2.02 -3.05
CA PRO A 27 -11.00 1.16 -1.89
C PRO A 27 -12.21 0.23 -2.12
N VAL A 28 -11.98 -1.07 -1.95
CA VAL A 28 -13.06 -2.06 -1.87
C VAL A 28 -13.52 -2.06 -0.42
N ASP A 29 -14.79 -1.77 -0.18
CA ASP A 29 -15.42 -1.73 1.16
C ASP A 29 -14.74 -0.78 2.18
N GLY A 30 -14.23 0.38 1.72
CA GLY A 30 -13.59 1.34 2.61
C GLY A 30 -12.24 0.89 3.18
N THR A 31 -11.59 -0.11 2.55
CA THR A 31 -10.24 -0.57 2.91
C THR A 31 -9.22 -0.11 1.88
N HIS A 32 -8.21 0.64 2.35
CA HIS A 32 -7.07 1.10 1.57
C HIS A 32 -5.90 0.15 1.81
N VAL A 33 -5.51 -0.63 0.81
CA VAL A 33 -4.43 -1.64 0.93
C VAL A 33 -3.14 -1.10 0.34
N TYR A 34 -2.04 -1.22 1.10
CA TYR A 34 -0.68 -0.88 0.66
C TYR A 34 0.28 -2.03 0.96
N HIS A 35 1.33 -2.11 0.16
CA HIS A 35 2.47 -3.02 0.32
C HIS A 35 3.75 -2.23 0.60
N ALA A 36 4.83 -2.91 1.01
CA ALA A 36 6.08 -2.26 1.41
C ALA A 36 6.73 -1.40 0.31
N ASP A 37 6.55 -1.77 -0.95
CA ASP A 37 7.08 -1.09 -2.14
C ASP A 37 6.20 0.07 -2.63
N GLN A 38 5.01 0.23 -2.05
CA GLN A 38 4.07 1.29 -2.40
C GLN A 38 4.21 2.47 -1.46
N GLN A 39 4.33 3.66 -2.04
CA GLN A 39 4.35 4.89 -1.27
C GLN A 39 2.94 5.35 -0.95
N CYS A 40 2.76 5.79 0.30
CA CYS A 40 1.57 6.51 0.70
C CYS A 40 1.52 7.88 0.00
N PRO A 41 0.33 8.40 -0.38
CA PRO A 41 0.19 9.76 -0.86
C PRO A 41 0.67 10.77 0.20
N ALA A 42 0.95 12.01 -0.21
CA ALA A 42 1.40 13.08 0.70
C ALA A 42 0.48 13.25 1.91
N LEU A 43 -0.82 13.00 1.74
CA LEU A 43 -1.83 12.91 2.79
C LEU A 43 -2.90 11.91 2.37
N LEU A 44 -3.07 10.84 3.14
CA LEU A 44 -4.15 9.88 2.96
C LEU A 44 -5.38 10.36 3.74
N ASN A 45 -6.48 10.61 3.04
CA ASN A 45 -7.75 10.98 3.66
C ASN A 45 -8.60 9.72 3.86
N LEU A 46 -9.09 9.52 5.07
CA LEU A 46 -9.94 8.42 5.48
C LEU A 46 -11.20 8.96 6.15
N LYS A 47 -12.28 8.19 6.08
CA LYS A 47 -13.50 8.43 6.86
C LYS A 47 -13.50 7.55 8.10
N ILE A 48 -14.27 7.94 9.12
CA ILE A 48 -14.52 7.07 10.28
C ILE A 48 -15.09 5.74 9.79
N GLY A 49 -14.53 4.62 10.27
CA GLY A 49 -14.88 3.27 9.87
C GLY A 49 -14.05 2.69 8.73
N GLU A 50 -13.37 3.52 7.93
CA GLU A 50 -12.43 3.04 6.91
C GLU A 50 -11.15 2.48 7.54
N THR A 51 -10.51 1.59 6.82
CA THR A 51 -9.31 0.87 7.27
C THR A 51 -8.15 1.12 6.32
N LEU A 52 -7.00 1.46 6.86
CA LEU A 52 -5.71 1.34 6.19
C LEU A 52 -5.13 -0.03 6.52
N GLU A 53 -4.94 -0.87 5.52
CA GLU A 53 -4.31 -2.19 5.64
C GLU A 53 -2.94 -2.18 4.99
N LEU A 54 -1.92 -2.58 5.76
CA LEU A 54 -0.56 -2.76 5.28
C LEU A 54 -0.23 -4.23 5.24
N ARG A 55 0.13 -4.74 4.07
CA ARG A 55 0.59 -6.10 3.84
C ARG A 55 2.09 -6.09 3.60
N LEU A 56 2.84 -6.57 4.57
CA LEU A 56 4.28 -6.47 4.61
C LEU A 56 4.90 -7.86 4.65
N ALA A 57 5.67 -8.20 3.61
CA ALA A 57 6.38 -9.46 3.57
C ALA A 57 7.35 -9.55 4.77
N GLU A 58 7.31 -10.66 5.48
CA GLU A 58 8.17 -10.95 6.62
C GLU A 58 8.61 -12.41 6.61
N ASN A 59 9.90 -12.64 6.86
CA ASN A 59 10.43 -13.97 7.13
C ASN A 59 11.05 -13.97 8.52
N PRO A 60 10.38 -14.52 9.54
CA PRO A 60 10.85 -14.53 10.92
C PRO A 60 12.22 -15.21 11.09
N ALA A 61 12.57 -16.19 10.24
CA ALA A 61 13.86 -16.89 10.28
C ALA A 61 15.06 -15.95 10.05
N THR A 62 14.85 -14.80 9.41
CA THR A 62 15.91 -13.79 9.18
C THR A 62 16.18 -12.94 10.41
N GLY A 63 15.27 -12.94 11.40
CA GLY A 63 15.30 -12.06 12.57
C GLY A 63 14.84 -10.63 12.30
N TYR A 64 14.51 -10.28 11.05
CA TYR A 64 13.93 -8.97 10.71
C TYR A 64 12.40 -9.01 10.87
N HIS A 65 11.89 -8.09 11.68
CA HIS A 65 10.46 -8.01 11.99
C HIS A 65 9.93 -6.61 11.73
N TRP A 66 8.73 -6.54 11.16
CA TRP A 66 7.97 -5.30 11.05
C TRP A 66 7.34 -4.94 12.39
N SER A 67 7.49 -3.70 12.79
CA SER A 67 6.91 -3.14 14.02
C SER A 67 6.39 -1.73 13.80
N VAL A 68 5.31 -1.41 14.51
CA VAL A 68 4.75 -0.05 14.53
C VAL A 68 5.57 0.80 15.48
N MET A 69 6.18 1.86 14.95
CA MET A 69 6.96 2.84 15.71
C MET A 69 6.08 3.95 16.26
N GLN A 70 5.09 4.35 15.45
CA GLN A 70 4.16 5.42 15.77
C GLN A 70 2.84 5.21 15.02
N HIS A 71 1.74 5.43 15.71
CA HIS A 71 0.42 5.66 15.10
C HIS A 71 -0.41 6.59 15.99
N PRO A 72 -1.27 7.44 15.43
CA PRO A 72 -2.15 8.29 16.21
C PRO A 72 -3.26 7.46 16.87
N SER A 73 -3.72 7.90 18.06
CA SER A 73 -4.77 7.23 18.85
C SER A 73 -6.16 7.21 18.19
N ILE A 74 -6.31 7.93 17.06
CA ILE A 74 -7.52 7.93 16.24
C ILE A 74 -7.77 6.62 15.49
N PHE A 75 -6.83 5.66 15.57
CA PHE A 75 -6.94 4.33 14.95
C PHE A 75 -6.97 3.23 16.00
N LYS A 76 -7.82 2.24 15.75
CA LYS A 76 -7.72 0.92 16.37
C LYS A 76 -6.80 0.05 15.52
N LEU A 77 -5.73 -0.47 16.13
CA LEU A 77 -4.75 -1.33 15.47
C LEU A 77 -5.08 -2.80 15.70
N GLU A 78 -5.07 -3.57 14.61
CA GLU A 78 -5.06 -5.03 14.60
C GLU A 78 -3.84 -5.52 13.84
N THR A 79 -3.20 -6.58 14.32
CA THR A 79 -2.04 -7.20 13.66
C THR A 79 -2.32 -8.69 13.46
N LEU A 80 -2.07 -9.16 12.23
CA LEU A 80 -2.23 -10.55 11.81
C LEU A 80 -0.94 -11.03 11.14
N TYR A 81 -0.70 -12.33 11.16
CA TYR A 81 0.37 -12.96 10.39
C TYR A 81 -0.21 -14.08 9.54
N LEU A 82 -0.03 -13.99 8.22
CA LEU A 82 -0.40 -15.02 7.27
C LEU A 82 0.86 -15.75 6.84
N HIS A 83 0.95 -17.04 7.14
CA HIS A 83 2.01 -17.90 6.64
C HIS A 83 1.83 -18.10 5.14
N ALA A 84 2.93 -18.18 4.38
CA ALA A 84 2.86 -18.63 3.01
C ALA A 84 2.37 -20.10 3.03
N ASP A 85 1.26 -20.35 2.36
CA ASP A 85 0.71 -21.69 2.23
C ASP A 85 1.70 -22.57 1.47
N THR A 86 2.39 -23.43 2.20
CA THR A 86 3.02 -24.59 1.61
C THR A 86 1.97 -25.67 1.58
N GLU A 87 1.45 -26.01 0.41
CA GLU A 87 0.33 -26.95 0.17
C GLU A 87 0.53 -28.37 0.76
N ASN A 88 1.60 -28.62 1.53
CA ASN A 88 1.92 -29.91 2.14
C ASN A 88 2.56 -29.82 3.54
N ALA A 89 2.40 -28.73 4.26
CA ALA A 89 2.97 -28.63 5.60
C ALA A 89 2.11 -29.39 6.61
N GLN A 90 2.47 -30.63 6.90
CA GLN A 90 2.10 -31.31 8.14
C GLN A 90 2.52 -30.42 9.32
N HIS A 91 1.68 -30.38 10.35
CA HIS A 91 1.80 -29.58 11.57
C HIS A 91 3.17 -29.73 12.26
N ASP A 92 4.19 -29.04 11.75
CA ASP A 92 5.52 -29.08 12.31
C ASP A 92 5.94 -27.67 12.75
N SER A 93 6.71 -27.58 13.82
CA SER A 93 7.24 -26.31 14.39
C SER A 93 8.05 -25.46 13.38
N ALA A 94 8.40 -26.03 12.23
CA ALA A 94 9.00 -25.32 11.11
C ALA A 94 8.09 -24.21 10.50
N GLN A 95 6.77 -24.31 10.66
CA GLN A 95 5.83 -23.32 10.12
C GLN A 95 5.92 -21.95 10.84
N LEU A 96 6.30 -21.93 12.10
CA LEU A 96 6.41 -20.70 12.88
C LEU A 96 7.50 -19.74 12.35
N ASN A 97 8.45 -20.27 11.58
CA ASN A 97 9.55 -19.52 10.98
C ASN A 97 9.46 -19.40 9.45
N ALA A 98 8.34 -19.83 8.85
CA ALA A 98 8.15 -19.71 7.41
C ALA A 98 7.93 -18.25 6.99
N ALA A 99 8.38 -17.93 5.77
CA ALA A 99 8.07 -16.65 5.13
C ALA A 99 6.54 -16.48 5.01
N GLY A 100 6.07 -15.25 5.15
CA GLY A 100 4.66 -14.93 5.06
C GLY A 100 4.44 -13.43 4.95
N GLU A 101 3.22 -13.00 5.27
CA GLU A 101 2.84 -11.60 5.33
C GLU A 101 2.42 -11.21 6.74
N LYS A 102 2.98 -10.12 7.24
CA LYS A 102 2.49 -9.45 8.44
C LYS A 102 1.54 -8.34 8.00
N ILE A 103 0.32 -8.38 8.51
CA ILE A 103 -0.74 -7.46 8.15
C ILE A 103 -1.04 -6.56 9.35
N PHE A 104 -0.97 -5.25 9.12
CA PHE A 104 -1.39 -4.23 10.08
C PHE A 104 -2.64 -3.54 9.57
N ARG A 105 -3.72 -3.57 10.35
CA ARG A 105 -4.97 -2.90 10.05
C ARG A 105 -5.19 -1.74 11.01
N PHE A 106 -5.22 -0.54 10.48
CA PHE A 106 -5.51 0.70 11.19
C PHE A 106 -6.92 1.13 10.83
N ARG A 107 -7.88 0.80 11.70
CA ARG A 107 -9.28 1.22 11.50
C ARG A 107 -9.50 2.60 12.12
N ALA A 108 -9.96 3.56 11.31
CA ALA A 108 -10.27 4.90 11.75
C ALA A 108 -11.50 4.89 12.67
N VAL A 109 -11.32 5.36 13.92
CA VAL A 109 -12.37 5.38 14.95
C VAL A 109 -12.71 6.78 15.44
N GLN A 110 -11.87 7.76 15.12
CA GLN A 110 -12.04 9.16 15.55
C GLN A 110 -11.45 10.11 14.50
N VAL A 111 -12.01 11.32 14.39
CA VAL A 111 -11.46 12.37 13.54
C VAL A 111 -10.11 12.86 14.06
N GLY A 112 -9.22 13.26 13.16
CA GLY A 112 -7.91 13.79 13.52
C GLY A 112 -6.86 13.55 12.44
N GLU A 113 -5.63 13.91 12.74
CA GLU A 113 -4.49 13.75 11.83
C GLU A 113 -3.30 13.15 12.57
N GLY A 114 -2.40 12.53 11.82
CA GLY A 114 -1.12 12.08 12.36
C GLY A 114 -0.28 11.30 11.37
N LEU A 115 0.79 10.72 11.90
CA LEU A 115 1.74 9.91 11.15
C LEU A 115 1.64 8.45 11.60
N ILE A 116 1.49 7.55 10.64
CA ILE A 116 1.72 6.13 10.84
C ILE A 116 3.14 5.83 10.35
N HIS A 117 3.95 5.21 11.21
CA HIS A 117 5.33 4.86 10.92
C HIS A 117 5.63 3.44 11.37
N LEU A 118 6.08 2.62 10.42
CA LEU A 118 6.54 1.26 10.66
C LEU A 118 7.99 1.12 10.22
N LYS A 119 8.71 0.20 10.87
CA LYS A 119 10.05 -0.21 10.44
C LYS A 119 10.20 -1.72 10.46
N GLN A 120 11.03 -2.22 9.56
CA GLN A 120 11.55 -3.59 9.58
C GLN A 120 12.98 -3.56 10.12
N ALA A 121 13.21 -4.19 11.25
CA ALA A 121 14.50 -4.17 11.91
C ALA A 121 14.80 -5.51 12.60
N ARG A 122 16.08 -5.76 12.83
CA ARG A 122 16.59 -6.87 13.63
C ARG A 122 17.18 -6.33 14.95
N ALA A 123 16.96 -7.08 16.04
CA ALA A 123 17.53 -6.69 17.33
C ALA A 123 19.05 -6.56 17.26
N GLY A 124 19.59 -5.48 17.83
CA GLY A 124 21.01 -5.20 17.86
C GLY A 124 21.57 -4.50 16.61
N GLU A 125 20.76 -4.33 15.55
CA GLU A 125 21.18 -3.56 14.37
C GLU A 125 20.79 -2.08 14.51
N PRO A 126 21.71 -1.13 14.23
CA PRO A 126 21.46 0.30 14.43
C PRO A 126 20.52 0.89 13.37
N LEU A 127 20.45 0.30 12.19
CA LEU A 127 19.64 0.80 11.06
C LEU A 127 18.54 -0.19 10.69
N PRO A 128 17.32 0.27 10.41
CA PRO A 128 16.28 -0.57 9.89
C PRO A 128 16.59 -1.02 8.46
N LEU A 129 16.13 -2.22 8.10
CA LEU A 129 16.19 -2.73 6.74
C LEU A 129 15.24 -1.96 5.81
N ALA A 130 14.07 -1.61 6.30
CA ALA A 130 13.05 -0.85 5.59
C ALA A 130 12.20 -0.01 6.55
N GLU A 131 11.59 1.05 6.01
CA GLU A 131 10.62 1.89 6.72
C GLU A 131 9.43 2.18 5.80
N TRP A 132 8.25 2.28 6.41
CA TRP A 132 7.04 2.75 5.75
C TRP A 132 6.37 3.84 6.56
N LYS A 133 6.02 4.95 5.90
CA LYS A 133 5.43 6.13 6.55
C LYS A 133 4.24 6.64 5.76
N CYS A 134 3.20 7.04 6.46
CA CYS A 134 2.00 7.65 5.88
C CYS A 134 1.43 8.74 6.77
N ARG A 135 1.25 9.93 6.21
CA ARG A 135 0.43 10.97 6.83
C ARG A 135 -1.03 10.69 6.56
N VAL A 136 -1.82 10.70 7.60
CA VAL A 136 -3.24 10.36 7.54
C VAL A 136 -4.09 11.48 8.14
N ARG A 137 -5.26 11.68 7.55
CA ARG A 137 -6.34 12.52 8.08
C ARG A 137 -7.62 11.72 8.09
N VAL A 138 -8.30 11.72 9.23
CA VAL A 138 -9.64 11.14 9.38
C VAL A 138 -10.63 12.28 9.55
N ALA A 139 -11.65 12.32 8.70
CA ALA A 139 -12.68 13.36 8.72
C ALA A 139 -14.10 12.75 8.61
#